data_ff0c8eb4af3981aa05598eeb42131634
#
_entry.id   ff0c8eb4af3981aa05598eeb42131634
#
_cell.length_a   1.000
_cell.length_b   1.000
_cell.length_c   1.000
_cell.angle_alpha   90.00
_cell.angle_beta   90.00
_cell.angle_gamma   90.00
#
_symmetry.space_group_name_H-M   'P 1'
#
loop_
_entity.id
_entity.type
_entity.pdbx_description
1 polymer ?
#
loop_
_entity_poly.entity_id
_entity_poly.type
_entity_poly.pdbx_seq_one_letter_code
_entity_poly.pdbx_strand_id
1 'polypeptide(L)'
;SQNPDMRLKDGTLSVGKKIMIDGQQRTTALMTAIVGLEVITEDFTKKRIKIAFNPLLPEETEEERFKVQDNAILKDKKWISDISVVFTHDFDSFDFVTKYCEDNPGVNQRDINAAIMRLLKIQSRQIGVITLDKELTIDQVTDIFIRINSQGAKLNQADFAMSKIAA
;
A
#
# COMPACT_ATOMS: atom_id res chain seq x y z
N SER A 1 8.34 22.54 25.37
CA SER A 1 7.55 23.54 24.64
C SER A 1 6.87 22.82 23.47
N GLN A 2 5.55 22.83 23.46
CA GLN A 2 4.77 22.24 22.38
C GLN A 2 4.92 23.16 21.16
N ASN A 3 5.38 22.60 20.05
CA ASN A 3 5.40 23.34 18.79
C ASN A 3 3.93 23.47 18.31
N PRO A 4 3.33 24.67 18.32
CA PRO A 4 1.90 24.86 18.04
C PRO A 4 1.51 24.61 16.59
N ASP A 5 2.49 24.44 15.69
CA ASP A 5 2.26 24.35 14.24
C ASP A 5 2.18 22.91 13.72
N MET A 6 2.41 21.90 14.56
CA MET A 6 2.26 20.49 14.16
C MET A 6 0.81 20.02 14.29
N ARG A 7 -0.01 20.34 13.30
CA ARG A 7 -1.40 19.85 13.22
C ARG A 7 -1.52 18.69 12.22
N LEU A 8 -2.31 17.71 12.58
CA LEU A 8 -2.75 16.69 11.64
C LEU A 8 -3.75 17.29 10.64
N LYS A 9 -4.01 16.59 9.53
CA LYS A 9 -4.99 17.02 8.50
C LYS A 9 -6.40 17.30 9.05
N ASP A 10 -6.74 16.71 10.19
CA ASP A 10 -8.00 16.92 10.91
C ASP A 10 -7.96 18.13 11.87
N GLY A 11 -6.85 18.88 11.91
CA GLY A 11 -6.64 20.02 12.79
C GLY A 11 -6.30 19.69 14.23
N THR A 12 -6.18 18.40 14.60
CA THR A 12 -5.80 17.98 15.95
C THR A 12 -4.28 18.15 16.18
N LEU A 13 -3.90 18.40 17.43
CA LEU A 13 -2.48 18.46 17.81
C LEU A 13 -1.88 17.04 17.76
N SER A 14 -0.65 16.93 17.25
CA SER A 14 0.07 15.65 17.10
C SER A 14 0.71 15.15 18.41
N VAL A 15 0.21 15.56 19.58
CA VAL A 15 0.78 15.17 20.88
C VAL A 15 0.82 13.66 21.02
N GLY A 16 2.02 13.10 21.20
CA GLY A 16 2.25 11.66 21.32
C GLY A 16 2.13 10.87 20.01
N LYS A 17 1.87 11.52 18.86
CA LYS A 17 1.83 10.90 17.54
C LYS A 17 3.11 11.18 16.76
N LYS A 18 3.48 10.24 15.88
CA LYS A 18 4.58 10.42 14.93
C LYS A 18 4.01 10.84 13.58
N ILE A 19 4.69 11.74 12.90
CA ILE A 19 4.35 12.18 11.54
C ILE A 19 5.22 11.41 10.58
N MET A 20 4.61 10.82 9.57
CA MET A 20 5.32 10.16 8.48
C MET A 20 5.76 11.23 7.47
N ILE A 21 7.06 11.40 7.29
CA ILE A 21 7.64 12.40 6.36
C ILE A 21 7.77 11.80 4.97
N ASP A 22 8.21 10.53 4.87
CA ASP A 22 8.36 9.81 3.60
C ASP A 22 7.53 8.53 3.57
N GLY A 23 7.16 8.10 2.37
CA GLY A 23 6.40 6.87 2.15
C GLY A 23 4.89 6.97 2.40
N GLN A 24 4.33 8.17 2.58
CA GLN A 24 2.89 8.36 2.82
C GLN A 24 2.04 7.72 1.71
N GLN A 25 2.38 7.94 0.44
CA GLN A 25 1.63 7.38 -0.69
C GLN A 25 1.72 5.85 -0.72
N ARG A 26 2.93 5.28 -0.52
CA ARG A 26 3.16 3.83 -0.49
C ARG A 26 2.40 3.17 0.67
N THR A 27 2.46 3.78 1.85
CA THR A 27 1.71 3.30 3.02
C THR A 27 0.20 3.38 2.79
N THR A 28 -0.30 4.48 2.25
CA THR A 28 -1.72 4.63 1.91
C THR A 28 -2.16 3.58 0.89
N ALA A 29 -1.36 3.33 -0.16
CA ALA A 29 -1.64 2.30 -1.15
C ALA A 29 -1.72 0.89 -0.53
N LEU A 30 -0.76 0.53 0.34
CA LEU A 30 -0.77 -0.73 1.06
C LEU A 30 -1.98 -0.86 2.00
N MET A 31 -2.28 0.18 2.77
CA MET A 31 -3.43 0.19 3.67
C MET A 31 -4.76 0.07 2.91
N THR A 32 -4.87 0.70 1.76
CA THR A 32 -6.04 0.57 0.89
C THR A 32 -6.15 -0.83 0.30
N ALA A 33 -5.05 -1.38 -0.22
CA ALA A 33 -5.05 -2.68 -0.88
C ALA A 33 -5.24 -3.86 0.09
N ILE A 34 -4.58 -3.83 1.26
CA ILE A 34 -4.53 -4.95 2.21
C ILE A 34 -5.63 -4.83 3.26
N VAL A 35 -5.80 -3.64 3.85
CA VAL A 35 -6.75 -3.41 4.95
C VAL A 35 -8.11 -2.94 4.44
N GLY A 36 -8.19 -2.50 3.18
CA GLY A 36 -9.42 -2.01 2.57
C GLY A 36 -9.84 -0.63 3.06
N LEU A 37 -8.89 0.21 3.49
CA LEU A 37 -9.20 1.58 3.91
C LEU A 37 -9.68 2.43 2.74
N GLU A 38 -10.60 3.34 3.03
CA GLU A 38 -11.04 4.37 2.10
C GLU A 38 -9.99 5.49 2.03
N VAL A 39 -9.77 6.01 0.84
CA VAL A 39 -8.95 7.20 0.59
C VAL A 39 -9.84 8.38 0.23
N ILE A 40 -9.36 9.59 0.55
CA ILE A 40 -9.99 10.82 0.09
C ILE A 40 -9.37 11.17 -1.25
N THR A 41 -10.19 11.26 -2.29
CA THR A 41 -9.79 11.63 -3.64
C THR A 41 -9.61 13.15 -3.77
N GLU A 42 -9.09 13.64 -4.89
CA GLU A 42 -8.87 15.07 -5.15
C GLU A 42 -10.16 15.90 -5.08
N ASP A 43 -11.29 15.29 -5.41
CA ASP A 43 -12.62 15.87 -5.31
C ASP A 43 -13.26 15.74 -3.90
N PHE A 44 -12.43 15.45 -2.89
CA PHE A 44 -12.81 15.27 -1.48
C PHE A 44 -13.87 14.18 -1.23
N THR A 45 -14.05 13.27 -2.16
CA THR A 45 -14.91 12.10 -1.94
C THR A 45 -14.14 10.94 -1.31
N LYS A 46 -14.80 10.13 -0.50
CA LYS A 46 -14.22 8.89 0.02
C LYS A 46 -14.42 7.80 -1.01
N LYS A 47 -13.32 7.12 -1.34
CA LYS A 47 -13.34 6.01 -2.29
C LYS A 47 -12.50 4.85 -1.78
N ARG A 48 -13.02 3.64 -1.88
CA ARG A 48 -12.25 2.42 -1.69
C ARG A 48 -11.68 1.97 -3.04
N ILE A 49 -10.37 1.97 -3.17
CA ILE A 49 -9.66 1.44 -4.33
C ILE A 49 -9.34 -0.03 -4.04
N LYS A 50 -9.88 -0.92 -4.85
CA LYS A 50 -9.65 -2.36 -4.74
C LYS A 50 -8.59 -2.80 -5.71
N ILE A 51 -7.66 -3.60 -5.24
CA ILE A 51 -6.62 -4.22 -6.07
C ILE A 51 -7.02 -5.67 -6.32
N ALA A 52 -7.06 -6.03 -7.58
CA ALA A 52 -7.31 -7.39 -8.02
C ALA A 52 -5.99 -8.13 -8.28
N PHE A 53 -6.03 -9.45 -8.14
CA PHE A 53 -4.88 -10.34 -8.34
C PHE A 53 -5.28 -11.53 -9.20
N ASN A 54 -4.47 -11.84 -10.22
CA ASN A 54 -4.65 -13.02 -11.03
C ASN A 54 -3.55 -14.05 -10.72
N PRO A 55 -3.87 -15.14 -10.00
CA PRO A 55 -2.88 -16.15 -9.62
C PRO A 55 -2.42 -17.02 -10.80
N LEU A 56 -3.12 -17.02 -11.94
CA LEU A 56 -2.82 -17.84 -13.12
C LEU A 56 -1.73 -17.23 -14.01
N LEU A 57 -1.45 -15.94 -13.87
CA LEU A 57 -0.42 -15.29 -14.66
C LEU A 57 0.98 -15.64 -14.13
N PRO A 58 2.00 -15.76 -15.02
CA PRO A 58 3.37 -16.05 -14.61
C PRO A 58 3.94 -15.03 -13.64
N GLU A 59 4.89 -15.46 -12.80
CA GLU A 59 5.54 -14.57 -11.81
C GLU A 59 6.38 -13.48 -12.46
N GLU A 60 6.94 -13.74 -13.62
CA GLU A 60 7.74 -12.80 -14.40
C GLU A 60 6.91 -11.60 -14.89
N THR A 61 5.58 -11.74 -14.87
CA THR A 61 4.63 -10.68 -15.25
C THR A 61 3.95 -10.05 -14.01
N GLU A 62 4.71 -9.77 -12.95
CA GLU A 62 4.16 -9.26 -11.67
C GLU A 62 3.27 -8.04 -11.87
N GLU A 63 3.65 -7.10 -12.73
CA GLU A 63 2.86 -5.91 -13.03
C GLU A 63 1.48 -6.23 -13.65
N GLU A 64 1.39 -7.31 -14.42
CA GLU A 64 0.14 -7.74 -15.04
C GLU A 64 -0.76 -8.52 -14.08
N ARG A 65 -0.18 -9.13 -13.05
CA ARG A 65 -0.90 -9.92 -12.04
C ARG A 65 -1.73 -9.06 -11.09
N PHE A 66 -1.38 -7.79 -10.93
CA PHE A 66 -2.07 -6.85 -10.05
C PHE A 66 -2.66 -5.71 -10.87
N LYS A 67 -3.94 -5.47 -10.71
CA LYS A 67 -4.67 -4.39 -11.39
C LYS A 67 -5.66 -3.72 -10.44
N VAL A 68 -5.96 -2.46 -10.71
CA VAL A 68 -7.11 -1.82 -10.07
C VAL A 68 -8.37 -2.50 -10.58
N GLN A 69 -9.26 -2.89 -9.66
CA GLN A 69 -10.52 -3.52 -9.99
C GLN A 69 -11.36 -2.65 -10.93
N ASP A 70 -11.86 -3.25 -12.00
CA ASP A 70 -12.81 -2.67 -12.93
C ASP A 70 -13.97 -3.64 -13.21
N ASN A 71 -14.90 -3.23 -14.07
CA ASN A 71 -16.06 -4.05 -14.44
C ASN A 71 -15.72 -5.29 -15.25
N ALA A 72 -14.59 -5.32 -15.96
CA ALA A 72 -14.13 -6.49 -16.69
C ALA A 72 -13.58 -7.54 -15.73
N ILE A 73 -12.74 -7.10 -14.79
CA ILE A 73 -12.17 -7.94 -13.74
C ILE A 73 -13.26 -8.57 -12.85
N LEU A 74 -14.31 -7.81 -12.51
CA LEU A 74 -15.42 -8.32 -11.72
C LEU A 74 -16.18 -9.47 -12.39
N LYS A 75 -16.15 -9.56 -13.72
CA LYS A 75 -16.84 -10.61 -14.50
C LYS A 75 -15.95 -11.80 -14.82
N ASP A 76 -14.64 -11.65 -14.69
CA ASP A 76 -13.67 -12.70 -15.00
C ASP A 76 -13.26 -13.43 -13.74
N LYS A 77 -13.74 -14.66 -13.59
CA LYS A 77 -13.48 -15.54 -12.44
C LYS A 77 -12.01 -15.91 -12.23
N LYS A 78 -11.13 -15.65 -13.20
CA LYS A 78 -9.68 -15.82 -13.07
C LYS A 78 -9.06 -14.80 -12.12
N TRP A 79 -9.75 -13.69 -11.90
CA TRP A 79 -9.29 -12.63 -11.00
C TRP A 79 -9.89 -12.78 -9.60
N ILE A 80 -9.04 -12.69 -8.61
CA ILE A 80 -9.42 -12.35 -7.24
C ILE A 80 -9.65 -10.84 -7.26
N SER A 81 -10.90 -10.43 -7.30
CA SER A 81 -11.28 -9.04 -7.58
C SER A 81 -10.89 -8.02 -6.49
N ASP A 82 -10.61 -8.49 -5.28
CA ASP A 82 -10.20 -7.66 -4.14
C ASP A 82 -9.27 -8.48 -3.24
N ILE A 83 -7.97 -8.18 -3.28
CA ILE A 83 -6.98 -8.92 -2.48
C ILE A 83 -7.17 -8.76 -0.97
N SER A 84 -7.86 -7.72 -0.52
CA SER A 84 -8.07 -7.51 0.92
C SER A 84 -8.80 -8.67 1.59
N VAL A 85 -9.58 -9.44 0.84
CA VAL A 85 -10.31 -10.60 1.37
C VAL A 85 -9.39 -11.71 1.89
N VAL A 86 -8.19 -11.86 1.31
CA VAL A 86 -7.23 -12.87 1.77
C VAL A 86 -6.45 -12.44 3.03
N PHE A 87 -6.57 -11.18 3.42
CA PHE A 87 -5.89 -10.63 4.59
C PHE A 87 -6.80 -10.48 5.81
N THR A 88 -8.05 -10.95 5.74
CA THR A 88 -8.98 -10.95 6.88
C THR A 88 -8.56 -11.98 7.92
N HIS A 89 -8.90 -11.75 9.19
CA HIS A 89 -8.52 -12.62 10.30
C HIS A 89 -9.12 -14.04 10.17
N ASP A 90 -10.29 -14.15 9.59
CA ASP A 90 -11.07 -15.37 9.39
C ASP A 90 -10.88 -16.01 8.02
N PHE A 91 -9.84 -15.58 7.28
CA PHE A 91 -9.55 -16.12 5.95
C PHE A 91 -9.16 -17.61 6.01
N ASP A 92 -9.97 -18.45 5.38
CA ASP A 92 -9.65 -19.86 5.17
C ASP A 92 -9.09 -20.07 3.77
N SER A 93 -7.78 -20.37 3.70
CA SER A 93 -7.10 -20.57 2.43
C SER A 93 -7.53 -21.84 1.70
N PHE A 94 -7.92 -22.89 2.45
CA PHE A 94 -8.34 -24.16 1.84
C PHE A 94 -9.69 -24.00 1.14
N ASP A 95 -10.67 -23.45 1.83
CA ASP A 95 -12.00 -23.20 1.27
C ASP A 95 -11.92 -22.22 0.10
N PHE A 96 -11.12 -21.16 0.25
CA PHE A 96 -10.93 -20.16 -0.80
C PHE A 96 -10.35 -20.77 -2.09
N VAL A 97 -9.26 -21.54 -1.97
CA VAL A 97 -8.59 -22.19 -3.11
C VAL A 97 -9.50 -23.24 -3.75
N THR A 98 -10.23 -24.01 -2.95
CA THR A 98 -11.19 -25.00 -3.44
C THR A 98 -12.25 -24.32 -4.30
N LYS A 99 -12.90 -23.28 -3.79
CA LYS A 99 -13.91 -22.51 -4.52
C LYS A 99 -13.34 -21.85 -5.79
N TYR A 100 -12.12 -21.30 -5.72
CA TYR A 100 -11.46 -20.73 -6.89
C TYR A 100 -11.27 -21.78 -8.00
N CYS A 101 -10.87 -23.01 -7.66
CA CYS A 101 -10.68 -24.09 -8.61
C CYS A 101 -12.01 -24.60 -9.18
N GLU A 102 -13.08 -24.62 -8.40
CA GLU A 102 -14.44 -24.93 -8.89
C GLU A 102 -14.90 -23.90 -9.93
N ASP A 103 -14.62 -22.62 -9.67
CA ASP A 103 -14.96 -21.54 -10.60
C ASP A 103 -14.07 -21.50 -11.86
N ASN A 104 -12.90 -22.14 -11.81
CA ASN A 104 -11.90 -22.20 -12.88
C ASN A 104 -11.47 -23.64 -13.18
N PRO A 105 -12.31 -24.45 -13.87
CA PRO A 105 -12.00 -25.85 -14.14
C PRO A 105 -10.70 -26.03 -14.91
N GLY A 106 -9.88 -27.01 -14.50
CA GLY A 106 -8.61 -27.35 -15.15
C GLY A 106 -7.39 -26.63 -14.57
N VAL A 107 -7.56 -25.75 -13.59
CA VAL A 107 -6.41 -25.16 -12.88
C VAL A 107 -5.86 -26.11 -11.83
N ASN A 108 -4.54 -26.01 -11.58
CA ASN A 108 -3.88 -26.82 -10.56
C ASN A 108 -4.05 -26.17 -9.19
N GLN A 109 -4.75 -26.84 -8.29
CA GLN A 109 -5.01 -26.36 -6.93
C GLN A 109 -3.73 -26.03 -6.14
N ARG A 110 -2.66 -26.82 -6.36
CA ARG A 110 -1.36 -26.58 -5.69
C ARG A 110 -0.74 -25.26 -6.11
N ASP A 111 -0.83 -24.91 -7.38
CA ASP A 111 -0.25 -23.68 -7.92
C ASP A 111 -1.03 -22.47 -7.43
N ILE A 112 -2.35 -22.55 -7.39
CA ILE A 112 -3.21 -21.50 -6.82
C ILE A 112 -2.90 -21.31 -5.34
N ASN A 113 -2.82 -22.40 -4.57
CA ASN A 113 -2.46 -22.30 -3.15
C ASN A 113 -1.09 -21.67 -2.95
N ALA A 114 -0.09 -22.03 -3.77
CA ALA A 114 1.25 -21.44 -3.70
C ALA A 114 1.21 -19.92 -3.99
N ALA A 115 0.41 -19.48 -4.96
CA ALA A 115 0.24 -18.07 -5.29
C ALA A 115 -0.41 -17.30 -4.14
N ILE A 116 -1.47 -17.84 -3.52
CA ILE A 116 -2.13 -17.24 -2.35
C ILE A 116 -1.19 -17.18 -1.14
N MET A 117 -0.44 -18.25 -0.86
CA MET A 117 0.52 -18.26 0.24
C MET A 117 1.64 -17.23 0.04
N ARG A 118 2.07 -16.97 -1.20
CA ARG A 118 3.02 -15.89 -1.49
C ARG A 118 2.42 -14.51 -1.27
N LEU A 119 1.18 -14.30 -1.68
CA LEU A 119 0.46 -13.05 -1.42
C LEU A 119 0.38 -12.78 0.09
N LEU A 120 0.02 -13.77 0.89
CA LEU A 120 -0.07 -13.67 2.35
C LEU A 120 1.29 -13.35 3.00
N LYS A 121 2.42 -13.78 2.42
CA LYS A 121 3.76 -13.46 2.94
C LYS A 121 4.08 -11.97 2.92
N ILE A 122 3.33 -11.15 2.24
CA ILE A 122 3.48 -9.68 2.27
C ILE A 122 3.35 -9.17 3.71
N GLN A 123 2.45 -9.74 4.52
CA GLN A 123 2.26 -9.34 5.92
C GLN A 123 3.48 -9.56 6.81
N SER A 124 4.33 -10.52 6.47
CA SER A 124 5.54 -10.85 7.23
C SER A 124 6.80 -10.10 6.73
N ARG A 125 6.67 -9.26 5.69
CA ARG A 125 7.79 -8.46 5.19
C ARG A 125 8.14 -7.36 6.17
N GLN A 126 9.43 -7.28 6.52
CA GLN A 126 9.94 -6.22 7.39
C GLN A 126 10.07 -4.92 6.61
N ILE A 127 9.65 -3.84 7.24
CA ILE A 127 9.81 -2.48 6.73
C ILE A 127 10.75 -1.75 7.68
N GLY A 128 11.83 -1.17 7.13
CA GLY A 128 12.72 -0.31 7.90
C GLY A 128 12.04 1.03 8.19
N VAL A 129 12.04 1.44 9.45
CA VAL A 129 11.51 2.74 9.88
C VAL A 129 12.63 3.52 10.54
N ILE A 130 12.95 4.70 10.02
CA ILE A 130 13.88 5.65 10.62
C ILE A 130 13.06 6.66 11.42
N THR A 131 13.25 6.67 12.72
CA THR A 131 12.62 7.69 13.59
C THR A 131 13.60 8.84 13.79
N LEU A 132 13.17 10.03 13.42
CA LEU A 132 13.93 11.26 13.63
C LEU A 132 13.63 11.84 15.01
N ASP A 133 14.63 12.48 15.62
CA ASP A 133 14.48 13.17 16.89
C ASP A 133 13.60 14.43 16.68
N LYS A 134 12.75 14.70 17.67
CA LYS A 134 11.86 15.87 17.68
C LYS A 134 12.62 17.22 17.82
N GLU A 135 13.87 17.20 18.29
CA GLU A 135 14.71 18.38 18.45
C GLU A 135 15.42 18.80 17.14
N LEU A 136 15.29 18.00 16.06
CA LEU A 136 15.89 18.35 14.77
C LEU A 136 15.19 19.55 14.16
N THR A 137 16.00 20.44 13.58
CA THR A 137 15.49 21.55 12.78
C THR A 137 14.96 21.08 11.43
N ILE A 138 14.14 21.89 10.78
CA ILE A 138 13.60 21.59 9.44
C ILE A 138 14.74 21.34 8.43
N ASP A 139 15.83 22.12 8.50
CA ASP A 139 16.96 21.95 7.60
C ASP A 139 17.67 20.60 7.81
N GLN A 140 17.87 20.20 9.07
CA GLN A 140 18.45 18.89 9.40
C GLN A 140 17.56 17.73 8.93
N VAL A 141 16.25 17.84 9.12
CA VAL A 141 15.29 16.84 8.61
C VAL A 141 15.35 16.76 7.08
N THR A 142 15.43 17.91 6.42
CA THR A 142 15.55 18.03 4.98
C THR A 142 16.84 17.37 4.46
N ASP A 143 17.97 17.62 5.09
CA ASP A 143 19.25 17.00 4.72
C ASP A 143 19.23 15.48 4.88
N ILE A 144 18.62 14.98 5.96
CA ILE A 144 18.45 13.55 6.18
C ILE A 144 17.57 12.94 5.08
N PHE A 145 16.44 13.59 4.76
CA PHE A 145 15.53 13.17 3.71
C PHE A 145 16.21 13.07 2.34
N ILE A 146 17.02 14.09 1.99
CA ILE A 146 17.79 14.10 0.73
C ILE A 146 18.78 12.93 0.71
N ARG A 147 19.53 12.71 1.79
CA ARG A 147 20.52 11.62 1.86
C ARG A 147 19.89 10.25 1.70
N ILE A 148 18.77 10.00 2.35
CA ILE A 148 18.04 8.72 2.26
C ILE A 148 17.54 8.49 0.83
N ASN A 149 16.98 9.51 0.20
CA ASN A 149 16.41 9.40 -1.13
C ASN A 149 17.48 9.46 -2.25
N SER A 150 18.66 10.04 -2.00
CA SER A 150 19.74 10.09 -3.00
C SER A 150 20.35 8.73 -3.33
N GLN A 151 20.16 7.72 -2.48
CA GLN A 151 20.56 6.34 -2.73
C GLN A 151 19.51 5.54 -3.53
N GLY A 152 18.32 6.12 -3.75
CA GLY A 152 17.24 5.58 -4.58
C GLY A 152 17.14 6.28 -5.93
N ALA A 153 15.94 6.41 -6.48
CA ALA A 153 15.68 7.21 -7.67
C ALA A 153 16.02 8.69 -7.37
N LYS A 154 16.86 9.30 -8.23
CA LYS A 154 17.27 10.70 -8.07
C LYS A 154 16.03 11.60 -8.04
N LEU A 155 15.77 12.20 -6.88
CA LEU A 155 14.82 13.31 -6.79
C LEU A 155 15.37 14.49 -7.59
N ASN A 156 14.56 14.98 -8.48
CA ASN A 156 14.84 16.18 -9.25
C ASN A 156 14.74 17.40 -8.29
N GLN A 157 15.56 18.42 -8.52
CA GLN A 157 15.53 19.67 -7.71
C GLN A 157 14.15 20.35 -7.69
N ALA A 158 13.33 20.13 -8.74
CA ALA A 158 11.98 20.64 -8.83
C ALA A 158 11.03 19.97 -7.82
N ASP A 159 11.16 18.66 -7.62
CA ASP A 159 10.36 17.91 -6.63
C ASP A 159 10.65 18.38 -5.22
N PHE A 160 11.89 18.83 -4.98
CA PHE A 160 12.33 19.37 -3.71
C PHE A 160 11.81 20.81 -3.46
N ALA A 161 11.82 21.66 -4.51
CA ALA A 161 11.25 22.99 -4.42
C ALA A 161 9.74 22.96 -4.13
N MET A 162 9.03 22.01 -4.74
CA MET A 162 7.60 21.81 -4.52
C MET A 162 7.27 21.34 -3.10
N SER A 163 8.12 20.53 -2.47
CA SER A 163 7.92 20.12 -1.08
C SER A 163 8.09 21.26 -0.08
N LYS A 164 8.93 22.26 -0.39
CA LYS A 164 9.09 23.49 0.44
C LYS A 164 7.92 24.46 0.31
N ILE A 165 7.19 24.44 -0.83
CA ILE A 165 6.04 25.35 -1.06
C ILE A 165 4.76 24.76 -0.44
N ALA A 166 4.70 23.45 -0.22
CA ALA A 166 3.56 22.74 0.35
C ALA A 166 3.59 22.63 1.89
N ALA A 167 4.63 23.15 2.56
CA ALA A 167 4.80 23.25 4.00
C ALA A 167 4.46 24.66 4.52
#